data_b4a3362bc22fb79c63794cc431023404
#
_entry.id   b4a3362bc22fb79c63794cc431023404
#
_cell.length_a   1.000
_cell.length_b   1.000
_cell.length_c   1.000
_cell.angle_alpha   90.00
_cell.angle_beta   90.00
_cell.angle_gamma   90.00
#
_symmetry.space_group_name_H-M   'P 1'
#
loop_
_entity.id
_entity.type
_entity.pdbx_description
1 polymer ?
#
loop_
_entity_poly.entity_id
_entity_poly.type
_entity_poly.pdbx_seq_one_letter_code
_entity_poly.pdbx_strand_id
1 'polypeptide(L)'
;MTVSEIRAEVFSAMPDEYHVGNRPSDWVDANKPGAEVPSFLEGPSFDKDGNLWCVDIPWGRIFKVTPGGDWSVGADYGGWPNGLRVMPDGTLQVADYKRGIVVVDPKTGEAHDRFGSNRSEGFKGCNDLFFGADGTLYFTDQGTTGLHDPTGRVYRVRPDGNEVLERLISNGPSPNGLVTSLDDKVLYVAMTRAAAVWRVPLYPEGPNKVGLFARLPAGVIGPDGMALDAQGNLYVCHASRGRIFAFNEHGEDVLTVDCSHIGRTTTNLAFGGANNDELFITVSDAGVIARAKMPVPGRLMYSHTG
;
A
#
# COMPACT_ATOMS: atom_id res chain seq x y z
N MET A 1 19.35 -3.87 -22.85
CA MET A 1 19.97 -2.83 -22.00
C MET A 1 20.00 -3.37 -20.58
N THR A 2 21.06 -3.11 -19.83
CA THR A 2 21.11 -3.52 -18.41
C THR A 2 20.24 -2.54 -17.63
N VAL A 3 19.22 -3.04 -16.92
CA VAL A 3 18.37 -2.23 -16.04
C VAL A 3 19.23 -1.71 -14.89
N SER A 4 19.13 -0.43 -14.56
CA SER A 4 19.86 0.17 -13.43
C SER A 4 19.38 -0.42 -12.11
N GLU A 5 20.32 -0.65 -11.18
CA GLU A 5 19.98 -1.11 -9.83
C GLU A 5 20.44 -0.09 -8.80
N ILE A 6 19.54 0.26 -7.87
CA ILE A 6 19.80 1.11 -6.71
C ILE A 6 19.72 0.22 -5.47
N ARG A 7 20.74 0.30 -4.61
CA ARG A 7 20.74 -0.43 -3.35
C ARG A 7 20.12 0.43 -2.26
N ALA A 8 19.08 -0.06 -1.60
CA ALA A 8 18.47 0.61 -0.45
C ALA A 8 19.35 0.50 0.78
N GLU A 9 19.17 1.40 1.73
CA GLU A 9 19.77 1.35 3.06
C GLU A 9 18.68 1.29 4.14
N VAL A 10 19.03 0.86 5.34
CA VAL A 10 18.12 0.93 6.49
C VAL A 10 17.97 2.40 6.88
N PHE A 11 16.73 2.92 6.83
CA PHE A 11 16.42 4.24 7.38
C PHE A 11 16.20 4.13 8.89
N SER A 12 15.29 3.25 9.33
CA SER A 12 15.03 3.02 10.75
C SER A 12 14.50 1.61 10.98
N ALA A 13 14.97 0.97 12.03
CA ALA A 13 14.42 -0.29 12.50
C ALA A 13 13.41 -0.02 13.62
N MET A 14 12.34 -0.82 13.64
CA MET A 14 11.36 -0.76 14.71
C MET A 14 12.04 -1.12 16.05
N PRO A 15 11.89 -0.31 17.11
CA PRO A 15 12.44 -0.62 18.42
C PRO A 15 11.95 -1.96 18.99
N ASP A 16 12.83 -2.67 19.70
CA ASP A 16 12.53 -3.99 20.28
C ASP A 16 11.31 -3.98 21.20
N GLU A 17 11.04 -2.86 21.86
CA GLU A 17 9.88 -2.69 22.75
C GLU A 17 8.52 -2.81 22.02
N TYR A 18 8.52 -2.61 20.70
CA TYR A 18 7.33 -2.77 19.86
C TYR A 18 7.23 -4.17 19.24
N HIS A 19 8.26 -5.00 19.32
CA HIS A 19 8.19 -6.38 18.87
C HIS A 19 7.28 -7.20 19.79
N VAL A 20 6.22 -7.80 19.21
CA VAL A 20 5.32 -8.66 19.97
C VAL A 20 5.81 -10.09 19.87
N GLY A 21 6.32 -10.61 21.00
CA GLY A 21 6.70 -12.02 21.12
C GLY A 21 5.49 -12.91 21.33
N ASN A 22 5.61 -14.20 21.04
CA ASN A 22 4.71 -15.35 21.30
C ASN A 22 3.29 -15.04 21.84
N ARG A 23 2.58 -14.11 21.17
CA ARG A 23 1.20 -13.76 21.49
C ARG A 23 0.28 -14.31 20.39
N PRO A 24 -0.84 -14.97 20.73
CA PRO A 24 -1.83 -15.39 19.74
C PRO A 24 -2.33 -14.21 18.91
N SER A 25 -2.46 -14.42 17.60
CA SER A 25 -3.00 -13.45 16.67
C SER A 25 -3.82 -14.17 15.60
N ASP A 26 -5.10 -13.85 15.55
CA ASP A 26 -6.00 -14.37 14.51
C ASP A 26 -5.47 -14.06 13.09
N TRP A 27 -4.78 -12.91 12.94
CA TRP A 27 -4.19 -12.55 11.65
C TRP A 27 -3.06 -13.51 11.27
N VAL A 28 -2.18 -13.83 12.24
CA VAL A 28 -1.07 -14.78 12.02
C VAL A 28 -1.62 -16.16 11.69
N ASP A 29 -2.61 -16.62 12.44
CA ASP A 29 -3.24 -17.94 12.22
C ASP A 29 -3.91 -18.03 10.84
N ALA A 30 -4.52 -16.92 10.37
CA ALA A 30 -5.18 -16.86 9.06
C ALA A 30 -4.20 -16.71 7.88
N ASN A 31 -3.09 -15.98 8.06
CA ASN A 31 -2.24 -15.57 6.94
C ASN A 31 -0.84 -16.20 6.93
N LYS A 32 -0.33 -16.59 8.09
CA LYS A 32 1.01 -17.17 8.29
C LYS A 32 0.98 -18.28 9.37
N PRO A 33 0.14 -19.30 9.21
CA PRO A 33 -0.08 -20.30 10.26
C PRO A 33 1.24 -20.98 10.68
N GLY A 34 1.48 -20.99 11.99
CA GLY A 34 2.67 -21.58 12.59
C GLY A 34 3.93 -20.71 12.50
N ALA A 35 3.85 -19.51 11.95
CA ALA A 35 4.97 -18.59 11.95
C ALA A 35 4.96 -17.70 13.21
N GLU A 36 6.15 -17.35 13.68
CA GLU A 36 6.31 -16.24 14.64
C GLU A 36 6.41 -14.93 13.87
N VAL A 37 5.48 -14.00 14.15
CA VAL A 37 5.39 -12.71 13.45
C VAL A 37 5.40 -11.59 14.49
N PRO A 38 6.57 -11.09 14.88
CA PRO A 38 6.66 -10.02 15.89
C PRO A 38 6.10 -8.69 15.41
N SER A 39 6.05 -8.47 14.10
CA SER A 39 5.48 -7.31 13.42
C SER A 39 5.25 -7.62 11.95
N PHE A 40 4.33 -6.89 11.29
CA PHE A 40 4.18 -6.92 9.84
C PHE A 40 3.82 -5.52 9.34
N LEU A 41 4.84 -4.76 8.96
CA LEU A 41 4.73 -3.35 8.57
C LEU A 41 4.14 -3.21 7.16
N GLU A 42 3.22 -2.24 7.00
CA GLU A 42 2.53 -1.94 5.76
C GLU A 42 2.12 -0.46 5.67
N GLY A 43 1.55 -0.05 4.55
CA GLY A 43 0.85 1.21 4.34
C GLY A 43 1.64 2.48 4.65
N PRO A 44 2.89 2.66 4.14
CA PRO A 44 3.66 3.86 4.43
C PRO A 44 3.02 5.09 3.74
N SER A 45 2.91 6.19 4.49
CA SER A 45 2.38 7.47 4.00
C SER A 45 2.98 8.63 4.78
N PHE A 46 3.23 9.76 4.12
CA PHE A 46 3.84 10.93 4.76
C PHE A 46 2.79 11.99 5.10
N ASP A 47 2.97 12.62 6.27
CA ASP A 47 2.27 13.84 6.61
C ASP A 47 3.03 15.10 6.12
N LYS A 48 2.42 16.28 6.30
CA LYS A 48 3.01 17.57 5.89
C LYS A 48 4.26 17.96 6.68
N ASP A 49 4.46 17.38 7.85
CA ASP A 49 5.63 17.61 8.70
C ASP A 49 6.79 16.67 8.36
N GLY A 50 6.61 15.78 7.37
CA GLY A 50 7.58 14.80 6.92
C GLY A 50 7.68 13.55 7.80
N ASN A 51 6.73 13.33 8.72
CA ASN A 51 6.67 12.08 9.44
C ASN A 51 6.11 10.98 8.55
N LEU A 52 6.69 9.80 8.63
CA LEU A 52 6.17 8.60 8.00
C LEU A 52 5.20 7.92 8.96
N TRP A 53 4.01 7.62 8.46
CA TRP A 53 3.01 6.80 9.12
C TRP A 53 2.99 5.43 8.47
N CYS A 54 2.91 4.35 9.24
CA CYS A 54 2.76 2.99 8.75
C CYS A 54 1.95 2.15 9.71
N VAL A 55 1.42 1.05 9.23
CA VAL A 55 0.61 0.12 10.03
C VAL A 55 1.41 -1.12 10.42
N ASP A 56 0.97 -1.78 11.49
CA ASP A 56 1.44 -3.09 11.92
C ASP A 56 0.22 -4.02 12.03
N ILE A 57 -0.01 -4.76 10.96
CA ILE A 57 -1.27 -5.46 10.70
C ILE A 57 -1.67 -6.42 11.82
N PRO A 58 -0.78 -7.37 12.27
CA PRO A 58 -1.19 -8.39 13.23
C PRO A 58 -1.64 -7.86 14.58
N TRP A 59 -1.18 -6.65 14.91
CA TRP A 59 -1.33 -6.08 16.25
C TRP A 59 -2.25 -4.86 16.30
N GLY A 60 -2.85 -4.48 15.16
CA GLY A 60 -3.85 -3.40 15.07
C GLY A 60 -3.29 -2.01 15.34
N ARG A 61 -1.97 -1.81 15.15
CA ARG A 61 -1.27 -0.57 15.49
C ARG A 61 -0.95 0.27 14.26
N ILE A 62 -0.91 1.58 14.47
CA ILE A 62 -0.39 2.55 13.52
C ILE A 62 0.80 3.24 14.18
N PHE A 63 1.94 3.22 13.51
CA PHE A 63 3.14 3.90 13.95
C PHE A 63 3.32 5.23 13.23
N LYS A 64 3.92 6.18 13.95
CA LYS A 64 4.50 7.42 13.43
C LYS A 64 6.01 7.34 13.59
N VAL A 65 6.74 7.58 12.50
CA VAL A 65 8.20 7.62 12.47
C VAL A 65 8.63 9.03 12.07
N THR A 66 9.41 9.69 12.92
CA THR A 66 9.89 11.05 12.64
C THR A 66 10.90 11.08 11.48
N PRO A 67 11.20 12.26 10.89
CA PRO A 67 12.30 12.39 9.93
C PRO A 67 13.68 11.96 10.48
N GLY A 68 13.83 11.94 11.81
CA GLY A 68 15.01 11.43 12.50
C GLY A 68 15.03 9.91 12.69
N GLY A 69 13.93 9.23 12.39
CA GLY A 69 13.82 7.77 12.55
C GLY A 69 13.27 7.32 13.91
N ASP A 70 12.73 8.23 14.74
CA ASP A 70 12.16 7.88 16.04
C ASP A 70 10.72 7.38 15.88
N TRP A 71 10.40 6.25 16.53
CA TRP A 71 9.09 5.59 16.47
C TRP A 71 8.20 5.98 17.66
N SER A 72 6.91 6.09 17.37
CA SER A 72 5.87 6.20 18.39
C SER A 72 4.57 5.55 17.90
N VAL A 73 3.75 5.07 18.84
CA VAL A 73 2.40 4.56 18.51
C VAL A 73 1.48 5.76 18.31
N GLY A 74 0.93 5.91 17.12
CA GLY A 74 -0.05 6.94 16.79
C GLY A 74 -1.48 6.50 17.06
N ALA A 75 -1.79 5.20 16.90
CA ALA A 75 -3.08 4.61 17.26
C ALA A 75 -2.93 3.11 17.49
N ASP A 76 -3.79 2.56 18.35
CA ASP A 76 -3.98 1.12 18.57
C ASP A 76 -5.48 0.90 18.76
N TYR A 77 -6.14 0.36 17.73
CA TYR A 77 -7.60 0.27 17.72
C TYR A 77 -8.15 -1.15 17.54
N GLY A 78 -7.26 -2.15 17.56
CA GLY A 78 -7.64 -3.56 17.53
C GLY A 78 -8.19 -4.08 16.20
N GLY A 79 -8.02 -3.33 15.10
CA GLY A 79 -8.34 -3.77 13.74
C GLY A 79 -7.22 -4.61 13.10
N TRP A 80 -7.33 -4.81 11.78
CA TRP A 80 -6.25 -5.33 10.95
C TRP A 80 -5.90 -4.28 9.87
N PRO A 81 -5.27 -3.14 10.28
CA PRO A 81 -4.90 -2.08 9.34
C PRO A 81 -3.90 -2.61 8.31
N ASN A 82 -4.11 -2.28 7.04
CA ASN A 82 -3.24 -2.70 5.96
C ASN A 82 -2.76 -1.47 5.16
N GLY A 83 -3.47 -1.00 4.15
CA GLY A 83 -3.14 0.25 3.50
C GLY A 83 -3.46 1.48 4.36
N LEU A 84 -2.65 2.53 4.27
CA LEU A 84 -2.87 3.79 4.99
C LEU A 84 -2.57 4.98 4.09
N ARG A 85 -3.37 6.04 4.18
CA ARG A 85 -3.07 7.35 3.60
C ARG A 85 -3.36 8.45 4.60
N VAL A 86 -2.41 9.38 4.73
CA VAL A 86 -2.60 10.62 5.48
C VAL A 86 -3.47 11.56 4.64
N MET A 87 -4.45 12.20 5.28
CA MET A 87 -5.35 13.14 4.63
C MET A 87 -4.86 14.59 4.81
N PRO A 88 -5.32 15.56 3.98
CA PRO A 88 -4.92 16.97 4.10
C PRO A 88 -5.21 17.60 5.47
N ASP A 89 -6.24 17.12 6.17
CA ASP A 89 -6.62 17.56 7.52
C ASP A 89 -5.84 16.88 8.64
N GLY A 90 -4.96 15.94 8.29
CA GLY A 90 -4.13 15.16 9.20
C GLY A 90 -4.81 13.92 9.77
N THR A 91 -6.05 13.62 9.40
CA THR A 91 -6.65 12.32 9.71
C THR A 91 -6.01 11.21 8.86
N LEU A 92 -6.16 9.95 9.30
CA LEU A 92 -5.65 8.81 8.58
C LEU A 92 -6.82 8.01 8.00
N GLN A 93 -6.74 7.68 6.72
CA GLN A 93 -7.65 6.73 6.12
C GLN A 93 -6.95 5.39 5.97
N VAL A 94 -7.60 4.32 6.43
CA VAL A 94 -7.02 2.99 6.53
C VAL A 94 -7.90 1.98 5.83
N ALA A 95 -7.31 1.17 4.95
CA ALA A 95 -7.93 -0.05 4.49
C ALA A 95 -7.71 -1.13 5.56
N ASP A 96 -8.76 -1.45 6.28
CA ASP A 96 -8.74 -2.45 7.36
C ASP A 96 -9.35 -3.76 6.86
N TYR A 97 -8.61 -4.85 6.99
CA TYR A 97 -9.02 -6.14 6.47
C TYR A 97 -10.29 -6.69 7.14
N LYS A 98 -10.55 -6.35 8.41
CA LYS A 98 -11.76 -6.74 9.15
C LYS A 98 -12.90 -5.74 9.02
N ARG A 99 -12.58 -4.43 9.00
CA ARG A 99 -13.57 -3.36 9.19
C ARG A 99 -13.96 -2.64 7.89
N GLY A 100 -13.15 -2.79 6.83
CA GLY A 100 -13.35 -2.06 5.58
C GLY A 100 -12.52 -0.78 5.52
N ILE A 101 -13.11 0.36 5.20
CA ILE A 101 -12.41 1.65 5.20
C ILE A 101 -12.70 2.37 6.52
N VAL A 102 -11.63 2.65 7.25
CA VAL A 102 -11.64 3.24 8.60
C VAL A 102 -11.00 4.62 8.55
N VAL A 103 -11.54 5.57 9.31
CA VAL A 103 -10.93 6.87 9.58
C VAL A 103 -10.40 6.86 11.00
N VAL A 104 -9.13 7.26 11.16
CA VAL A 104 -8.46 7.35 12.46
C VAL A 104 -8.05 8.79 12.72
N ASP A 105 -8.39 9.33 13.88
CA ASP A 105 -7.82 10.58 14.37
C ASP A 105 -6.51 10.27 15.13
N PRO A 106 -5.34 10.64 14.58
CA PRO A 106 -4.07 10.34 15.24
C PRO A 106 -3.80 11.14 16.52
N LYS A 107 -4.63 12.16 16.82
CA LYS A 107 -4.51 12.96 18.05
C LYS A 107 -5.19 12.28 19.24
N THR A 108 -6.30 11.59 18.98
CA THR A 108 -7.09 10.90 20.01
C THR A 108 -6.88 9.39 19.99
N GLY A 109 -6.42 8.83 18.87
CA GLY A 109 -6.35 7.39 18.60
C GLY A 109 -7.72 6.77 18.28
N GLU A 110 -8.79 7.58 18.21
CA GLU A 110 -10.13 7.08 17.90
C GLU A 110 -10.26 6.65 16.44
N ALA A 111 -10.95 5.54 16.22
CA ALA A 111 -11.16 4.95 14.90
C ALA A 111 -12.66 4.66 14.67
N HIS A 112 -13.18 5.11 13.53
CA HIS A 112 -14.56 4.84 13.12
C HIS A 112 -14.63 4.32 11.68
N ASP A 113 -15.61 3.48 11.39
CA ASP A 113 -15.82 2.91 10.06
C ASP A 113 -16.44 3.96 9.14
N ARG A 114 -15.79 4.21 7.99
CA ARG A 114 -16.36 4.99 6.90
C ARG A 114 -17.19 4.10 5.98
N PHE A 115 -16.65 2.93 5.61
CA PHE A 115 -17.35 1.92 4.82
C PHE A 115 -17.06 0.54 5.40
N GLY A 116 -18.05 -0.12 6.00
CA GLY A 116 -17.96 -1.50 6.49
C GLY A 116 -18.45 -2.53 5.47
N SER A 117 -19.19 -2.09 4.44
CA SER A 117 -19.77 -2.97 3.43
C SER A 117 -20.17 -2.18 2.18
N ASN A 118 -20.36 -2.88 1.07
CA ASN A 118 -21.01 -2.32 -0.12
C ASN A 118 -22.48 -2.74 -0.13
N ARG A 119 -23.37 -1.84 0.28
CA ARG A 119 -24.81 -2.12 0.51
C ARG A 119 -24.99 -3.24 1.53
N SER A 120 -25.58 -4.38 1.13
CA SER A 120 -25.78 -5.56 1.98
C SER A 120 -24.66 -6.60 1.88
N GLU A 121 -23.64 -6.35 1.03
CA GLU A 121 -22.54 -7.29 0.81
C GLU A 121 -21.29 -6.83 1.57
N GLY A 122 -20.80 -7.62 2.52
CA GLY A 122 -19.57 -7.37 3.24
C GLY A 122 -18.35 -7.37 2.31
N PHE A 123 -17.30 -6.67 2.73
CA PHE A 123 -16.00 -6.79 2.09
C PHE A 123 -15.38 -8.16 2.39
N LYS A 124 -14.53 -8.61 1.48
CA LYS A 124 -13.74 -9.85 1.66
C LYS A 124 -12.54 -9.65 2.58
N GLY A 125 -12.00 -8.43 2.58
CA GLY A 125 -10.85 -7.97 3.33
C GLY A 125 -10.14 -6.86 2.56
N CYS A 126 -10.35 -5.60 2.98
CA CYS A 126 -9.73 -4.45 2.33
C CYS A 126 -8.22 -4.48 2.56
N ASN A 127 -7.44 -4.18 1.49
CA ASN A 127 -5.99 -4.29 1.54
C ASN A 127 -5.30 -2.93 1.40
N ASP A 128 -5.41 -2.25 0.26
CA ASP A 128 -4.75 -0.95 0.06
C ASP A 128 -5.73 0.10 -0.46
N LEU A 129 -5.36 1.37 -0.34
CA LEU A 129 -6.16 2.50 -0.78
C LEU A 129 -5.30 3.62 -1.36
N PHE A 130 -5.88 4.41 -2.26
CA PHE A 130 -5.23 5.54 -2.90
C PHE A 130 -6.23 6.66 -3.16
N PHE A 131 -5.77 7.92 -3.08
CA PHE A 131 -6.56 9.09 -3.44
C PHE A 131 -6.02 9.74 -4.71
N GLY A 132 -6.90 9.91 -5.71
CA GLY A 132 -6.63 10.76 -6.87
C GLY A 132 -6.47 12.23 -6.47
N ALA A 133 -5.97 13.05 -7.38
CA ALA A 133 -5.76 14.47 -7.14
C ALA A 133 -7.06 15.24 -6.83
N ASP A 134 -8.19 14.76 -7.31
CA ASP A 134 -9.53 15.32 -7.07
C ASP A 134 -10.16 14.83 -5.74
N GLY A 135 -9.47 13.97 -4.97
CA GLY A 135 -9.99 13.35 -3.77
C GLY A 135 -10.81 12.08 -3.99
N THR A 136 -10.88 11.57 -5.22
CA THR A 136 -11.50 10.27 -5.49
C THR A 136 -10.73 9.17 -4.77
N LEU A 137 -11.43 8.42 -3.92
CA LEU A 137 -10.89 7.25 -3.23
C LEU A 137 -10.97 6.01 -4.13
N TYR A 138 -9.87 5.28 -4.21
CA TYR A 138 -9.79 3.94 -4.77
C TYR A 138 -9.31 2.99 -3.69
N PHE A 139 -9.85 1.76 -3.63
CA PHE A 139 -9.35 0.75 -2.70
C PHE A 139 -9.56 -0.67 -3.23
N THR A 140 -8.73 -1.57 -2.76
CA THR A 140 -8.80 -3.00 -3.07
C THR A 140 -9.47 -3.77 -1.94
N ASP A 141 -10.31 -4.72 -2.31
CA ASP A 141 -10.97 -5.68 -1.44
C ASP A 141 -10.46 -7.08 -1.82
N GLN A 142 -9.31 -7.42 -1.26
CA GLN A 142 -8.49 -8.57 -1.64
C GLN A 142 -9.07 -9.88 -1.11
N GLY A 143 -9.32 -9.95 0.18
CA GLY A 143 -9.68 -11.18 0.87
C GLY A 143 -8.63 -12.29 0.67
N THR A 144 -9.07 -13.53 0.76
CA THR A 144 -8.24 -14.72 0.49
C THR A 144 -8.29 -15.17 -0.97
N THR A 145 -8.56 -14.24 -1.89
CA THR A 145 -8.71 -14.53 -3.32
C THR A 145 -7.36 -14.86 -3.99
N GLY A 146 -7.41 -15.48 -5.15
CA GLY A 146 -6.22 -15.91 -5.88
C GLY A 146 -6.59 -16.51 -7.23
N LEU A 147 -5.68 -17.25 -7.85
CA LEU A 147 -5.95 -17.90 -9.16
C LEU A 147 -7.04 -18.97 -9.08
N HIS A 148 -7.25 -19.57 -7.91
CA HIS A 148 -8.30 -20.57 -7.65
C HIS A 148 -9.67 -19.91 -7.44
N ASP A 149 -9.70 -18.69 -6.94
CA ASP A 149 -10.87 -17.86 -6.70
C ASP A 149 -10.56 -16.40 -7.06
N PRO A 150 -10.60 -16.03 -8.34
CA PRO A 150 -10.24 -14.68 -8.76
C PRO A 150 -11.42 -13.70 -8.56
N THR A 151 -11.98 -13.63 -7.38
CA THR A 151 -13.14 -12.78 -7.07
C THR A 151 -12.83 -11.58 -6.19
N GLY A 152 -11.55 -11.18 -6.12
CA GLY A 152 -11.13 -9.93 -5.50
C GLY A 152 -11.68 -8.71 -6.25
N ARG A 153 -11.89 -7.62 -5.51
CA ARG A 153 -12.62 -6.46 -6.01
C ARG A 153 -11.77 -5.19 -5.91
N VAL A 154 -12.10 -4.22 -6.76
CA VAL A 154 -11.59 -2.85 -6.68
C VAL A 154 -12.77 -1.90 -6.71
N TYR A 155 -12.75 -0.93 -5.83
CA TYR A 155 -13.80 0.08 -5.68
C TYR A 155 -13.29 1.49 -5.94
N ARG A 156 -14.22 2.37 -6.33
CA ARG A 156 -14.06 3.82 -6.43
C ARG A 156 -15.14 4.52 -5.64
N VAL A 157 -14.78 5.62 -4.94
CA VAL A 157 -15.72 6.56 -4.32
C VAL A 157 -15.37 7.96 -4.78
N ARG A 158 -16.30 8.63 -5.45
CA ARG A 158 -16.09 10.01 -5.92
C ARG A 158 -16.37 11.01 -4.81
N PRO A 159 -15.69 12.17 -4.81
CA PRO A 159 -15.88 13.20 -3.78
C PRO A 159 -17.11 14.09 -4.10
N ASP A 160 -18.21 13.49 -4.55
CA ASP A 160 -19.46 14.20 -4.92
C ASP A 160 -20.44 14.34 -3.75
N GLY A 161 -20.04 13.94 -2.55
CA GLY A 161 -20.84 13.97 -1.34
C GLY A 161 -21.86 12.83 -1.19
N ASN A 162 -22.05 12.00 -2.22
CA ASN A 162 -22.98 10.87 -2.16
C ASN A 162 -22.36 9.59 -1.59
N GLU A 163 -21.04 9.53 -1.54
CA GLU A 163 -20.25 8.39 -1.05
C GLU A 163 -20.67 7.02 -1.63
N VAL A 164 -20.98 7.01 -2.93
CA VAL A 164 -21.40 5.79 -3.62
C VAL A 164 -20.18 4.91 -3.94
N LEU A 165 -20.23 3.67 -3.48
CA LEU A 165 -19.24 2.64 -3.80
C LEU A 165 -19.49 2.08 -5.21
N GLU A 166 -18.64 2.48 -6.15
CA GLU A 166 -18.63 1.94 -7.52
C GLU A 166 -17.64 0.79 -7.61
N ARG A 167 -18.11 -0.42 -7.92
CA ARG A 167 -17.23 -1.58 -8.12
C ARG A 167 -16.65 -1.56 -9.52
N LEU A 168 -15.33 -1.30 -9.63
CA LEU A 168 -14.61 -1.25 -10.90
C LEU A 168 -14.20 -2.64 -11.41
N ILE A 169 -13.73 -3.50 -10.51
CA ILE A 169 -13.25 -4.86 -10.79
C ILE A 169 -13.95 -5.82 -9.82
N SER A 170 -14.27 -7.03 -10.31
CA SER A 170 -14.88 -8.10 -9.50
C SER A 170 -14.27 -9.48 -9.75
N ASN A 171 -13.20 -9.53 -10.53
CA ASN A 171 -12.54 -10.77 -10.95
C ASN A 171 -11.01 -10.73 -10.76
N GLY A 172 -10.54 -9.94 -9.77
CA GLY A 172 -9.11 -9.78 -9.48
C GLY A 172 -8.53 -10.96 -8.69
N PRO A 173 -7.45 -11.59 -9.19
CA PRO A 173 -6.76 -12.62 -8.42
C PRO A 173 -5.84 -11.98 -7.37
N SER A 174 -6.39 -11.66 -6.21
CA SER A 174 -5.71 -11.00 -5.09
C SER A 174 -5.28 -9.57 -5.42
N PRO A 175 -6.22 -8.62 -5.66
CA PRO A 175 -5.88 -7.21 -5.86
C PRO A 175 -5.30 -6.61 -4.57
N ASN A 176 -4.17 -5.93 -4.70
CA ASN A 176 -3.38 -5.41 -3.59
C ASN A 176 -3.11 -3.92 -3.78
N GLY A 177 -1.86 -3.47 -3.87
CA GLY A 177 -1.51 -2.08 -4.09
C GLY A 177 -2.14 -1.47 -5.33
N LEU A 178 -2.43 -0.18 -5.27
CA LEU A 178 -3.02 0.55 -6.36
C LEU A 178 -2.57 2.00 -6.39
N VAL A 179 -2.49 2.57 -7.60
CA VAL A 179 -2.17 4.00 -7.81
C VAL A 179 -2.73 4.46 -9.15
N THR A 180 -3.17 5.70 -9.26
CA THR A 180 -3.60 6.28 -10.55
C THR A 180 -2.42 6.84 -11.32
N SER A 181 -2.53 6.91 -12.67
CA SER A 181 -1.63 7.68 -13.53
C SER A 181 -1.60 9.17 -13.11
N LEU A 182 -0.60 9.93 -13.59
CA LEU A 182 -0.45 11.35 -13.23
C LEU A 182 -1.68 12.20 -13.59
N ASP A 183 -2.41 11.81 -14.63
CA ASP A 183 -3.63 12.47 -15.11
C ASP A 183 -4.93 11.85 -14.57
N ASP A 184 -4.83 10.92 -13.61
CA ASP A 184 -5.93 10.18 -12.99
C ASP A 184 -6.88 9.43 -13.96
N LYS A 185 -6.42 9.17 -15.22
CA LYS A 185 -7.23 8.46 -16.22
C LYS A 185 -7.03 6.95 -16.25
N VAL A 186 -6.02 6.47 -15.60
CA VAL A 186 -5.70 5.05 -15.48
C VAL A 186 -5.48 4.69 -14.03
N LEU A 187 -6.04 3.57 -13.58
CA LEU A 187 -5.69 2.95 -12.32
C LEU A 187 -4.78 1.75 -12.61
N TYR A 188 -3.62 1.71 -11.99
CA TYR A 188 -2.76 0.54 -11.91
C TYR A 188 -3.12 -0.26 -10.66
N VAL A 189 -3.24 -1.57 -10.79
CA VAL A 189 -3.60 -2.47 -9.67
C VAL A 189 -2.68 -3.68 -9.68
N ALA A 190 -2.00 -3.92 -8.57
CA ALA A 190 -1.22 -5.12 -8.35
C ALA A 190 -2.17 -6.32 -8.18
N MET A 191 -2.00 -7.33 -9.00
CA MET A 191 -2.68 -8.63 -8.90
C MET A 191 -1.66 -9.64 -8.36
N THR A 192 -1.54 -9.68 -7.04
CA THR A 192 -0.46 -10.40 -6.34
C THR A 192 -0.33 -11.84 -6.83
N ARG A 193 -1.45 -12.57 -6.88
CA ARG A 193 -1.42 -14.00 -7.23
C ARG A 193 -1.31 -14.27 -8.73
N ALA A 194 -1.46 -13.24 -9.56
CA ALA A 194 -1.19 -13.32 -11.01
C ALA A 194 0.23 -12.88 -11.38
N ALA A 195 1.06 -12.46 -10.43
CA ALA A 195 2.39 -11.87 -10.65
C ALA A 195 2.36 -10.76 -11.72
N ALA A 196 1.37 -9.88 -11.65
CA ALA A 196 1.10 -8.90 -12.69
C ALA A 196 0.55 -7.59 -12.12
N VAL A 197 0.74 -6.50 -12.88
CA VAL A 197 0.04 -5.25 -12.70
C VAL A 197 -1.00 -5.12 -13.84
N TRP A 198 -2.23 -4.82 -13.46
CA TRP A 198 -3.29 -4.51 -14.42
C TRP A 198 -3.40 -3.01 -14.64
N ARG A 199 -3.66 -2.64 -15.90
CA ARG A 199 -3.99 -1.29 -16.33
C ARG A 199 -5.50 -1.18 -16.52
N VAL A 200 -6.13 -0.32 -15.75
CA VAL A 200 -7.58 -0.13 -15.69
C VAL A 200 -7.89 1.29 -16.17
N PRO A 201 -8.21 1.49 -17.45
CA PRO A 201 -8.65 2.80 -17.94
C PRO A 201 -9.96 3.21 -17.26
N LEU A 202 -9.97 4.45 -16.76
CA LEU A 202 -11.07 5.01 -15.98
C LEU A 202 -11.94 5.92 -16.87
N TYR A 203 -13.22 5.60 -16.95
CA TYR A 203 -14.22 6.42 -17.63
C TYR A 203 -15.31 6.82 -16.65
N PRO A 204 -16.12 7.85 -16.98
CA PRO A 204 -17.27 8.22 -16.13
C PRO A 204 -18.21 7.03 -15.86
N GLU A 205 -18.45 6.18 -16.85
CA GLU A 205 -19.36 5.03 -16.78
C GLU A 205 -18.75 3.79 -16.14
N GLY A 206 -17.44 3.83 -15.83
CA GLY A 206 -16.70 2.70 -15.25
C GLY A 206 -15.46 2.31 -16.07
N PRO A 207 -14.79 1.21 -15.71
CA PRO A 207 -13.59 0.76 -16.41
C PRO A 207 -13.91 0.14 -17.77
N ASN A 208 -13.01 0.31 -18.74
CA ASN A 208 -13.11 -0.33 -20.04
C ASN A 208 -11.73 -0.81 -20.50
N LYS A 209 -11.70 -1.87 -21.31
CA LYS A 209 -10.47 -2.44 -21.89
C LYS A 209 -9.36 -2.63 -20.87
N VAL A 210 -9.72 -3.19 -19.71
CA VAL A 210 -8.74 -3.56 -18.66
C VAL A 210 -7.76 -4.56 -19.26
N GLY A 211 -6.47 -4.31 -19.07
CA GLY A 211 -5.43 -5.14 -19.66
C GLY A 211 -4.24 -5.33 -18.72
N LEU A 212 -3.36 -6.22 -19.13
CA LEU A 212 -2.07 -6.41 -18.49
C LEU A 212 -1.18 -5.20 -18.80
N PHE A 213 -0.57 -4.62 -17.76
CA PHE A 213 0.42 -3.56 -17.91
C PHE A 213 1.85 -4.12 -17.83
N ALA A 214 2.16 -4.83 -16.76
CA ALA A 214 3.47 -5.43 -16.56
C ALA A 214 3.35 -6.81 -15.91
N ARG A 215 4.30 -7.69 -16.21
CA ARG A 215 4.50 -8.96 -15.51
C ARG A 215 5.73 -8.83 -14.63
N LEU A 216 5.59 -9.26 -13.38
CA LEU A 216 6.71 -9.37 -12.48
C LEU A 216 7.23 -10.82 -12.47
N PRO A 217 8.48 -11.03 -12.05
CA PRO A 217 8.98 -12.40 -11.82
C PRO A 217 8.05 -13.12 -10.84
N ALA A 218 7.66 -14.36 -11.16
CA ALA A 218 6.88 -15.19 -10.26
C ALA A 218 7.63 -15.49 -8.96
N GLY A 219 6.92 -15.85 -7.91
CA GLY A 219 7.49 -16.17 -6.60
C GLY A 219 6.44 -16.76 -5.67
N VAL A 220 6.79 -16.86 -4.39
CA VAL A 220 5.87 -17.34 -3.34
C VAL A 220 4.71 -16.36 -3.13
N ILE A 221 5.02 -15.05 -3.24
CA ILE A 221 4.04 -13.95 -3.25
C ILE A 221 4.20 -13.26 -4.61
N GLY A 222 3.89 -12.01 -4.75
CA GLY A 222 3.96 -11.29 -6.02
C GLY A 222 4.05 -9.79 -5.80
N PRO A 223 3.57 -8.97 -6.78
CA PRO A 223 3.45 -7.53 -6.63
C PRO A 223 2.55 -7.16 -5.44
N ASP A 224 2.93 -6.10 -4.75
CA ASP A 224 2.31 -5.63 -3.53
C ASP A 224 2.04 -4.12 -3.64
N GLY A 225 2.46 -3.28 -2.70
CA GLY A 225 2.27 -1.85 -2.74
C GLY A 225 2.95 -1.17 -3.94
N MET A 226 2.43 -0.02 -4.35
CA MET A 226 2.88 0.72 -5.53
C MET A 226 2.91 2.24 -5.31
N ALA A 227 3.83 2.93 -6.00
CA ALA A 227 3.86 4.39 -6.10
C ALA A 227 4.30 4.86 -7.48
N LEU A 228 4.03 6.13 -7.82
CA LEU A 228 4.53 6.78 -9.02
C LEU A 228 5.57 7.86 -8.69
N ASP A 229 6.52 8.05 -9.58
CA ASP A 229 7.33 9.27 -9.61
C ASP A 229 6.67 10.39 -10.44
N ALA A 230 7.31 11.56 -10.46
CA ALA A 230 6.80 12.75 -11.16
C ALA A 230 6.88 12.63 -12.70
N GLN A 231 7.57 11.61 -13.23
CA GLN A 231 7.60 11.30 -14.67
C GLN A 231 6.61 10.21 -15.05
N GLY A 232 5.88 9.63 -14.07
CA GLY A 232 4.91 8.57 -14.30
C GLY A 232 5.50 7.17 -14.33
N ASN A 233 6.77 6.98 -13.90
CA ASN A 233 7.30 5.65 -13.72
C ASN A 233 6.62 4.99 -12.51
N LEU A 234 6.18 3.75 -12.70
CA LEU A 234 5.48 2.96 -11.69
C LEU A 234 6.47 2.07 -10.93
N TYR A 235 6.56 2.26 -9.63
CA TYR A 235 7.35 1.46 -8.70
C TYR A 235 6.46 0.43 -8.02
N VAL A 236 6.86 -0.85 -8.04
CA VAL A 236 6.07 -1.98 -7.55
C VAL A 236 6.90 -2.83 -6.61
N CYS A 237 6.50 -2.94 -5.35
CA CYS A 237 7.08 -3.87 -4.40
C CYS A 237 6.84 -5.32 -4.80
N HIS A 238 7.79 -6.21 -4.53
CA HIS A 238 7.63 -7.65 -4.67
C HIS A 238 7.82 -8.35 -3.33
N ALA A 239 6.74 -8.75 -2.72
CA ALA A 239 6.65 -9.20 -1.32
C ALA A 239 7.35 -10.54 -1.00
N SER A 240 8.22 -11.06 -1.86
CA SER A 240 9.03 -12.26 -1.59
C SER A 240 10.42 -12.22 -2.21
N ARG A 241 10.81 -11.08 -2.81
CA ARG A 241 12.10 -10.93 -3.46
C ARG A 241 13.03 -9.89 -2.85
N GLY A 242 12.52 -9.05 -1.94
CA GLY A 242 13.25 -7.91 -1.40
C GLY A 242 13.62 -6.90 -2.50
N ARG A 243 12.73 -6.71 -3.48
CA ARG A 243 12.99 -5.85 -4.64
C ARG A 243 11.77 -5.02 -5.01
N ILE A 244 12.04 -3.83 -5.52
CA ILE A 244 11.07 -2.96 -6.16
C ILE A 244 11.43 -2.91 -7.65
N PHE A 245 10.45 -3.14 -8.51
CA PHE A 245 10.59 -3.05 -9.97
C PHE A 245 9.94 -1.75 -10.44
N ALA A 246 10.66 -1.00 -11.28
CA ALA A 246 10.12 0.24 -11.84
C ALA A 246 9.91 0.12 -13.35
N PHE A 247 8.74 0.59 -13.81
CA PHE A 247 8.29 0.53 -15.20
C PHE A 247 7.93 1.93 -15.69
N ASN A 248 8.26 2.26 -16.94
CA ASN A 248 7.78 3.49 -17.58
C ASN A 248 6.30 3.37 -18.00
N GLU A 249 5.74 4.40 -18.60
CA GLU A 249 4.34 4.45 -19.05
C GLU A 249 3.97 3.37 -20.10
N HIS A 250 4.98 2.78 -20.74
CA HIS A 250 4.83 1.70 -21.74
C HIS A 250 4.95 0.30 -21.11
N GLY A 251 5.24 0.21 -19.81
CA GLY A 251 5.45 -1.07 -19.10
C GLY A 251 6.86 -1.65 -19.33
N GLU A 252 7.81 -0.85 -19.77
CA GLU A 252 9.19 -1.25 -19.95
C GLU A 252 9.99 -1.04 -18.66
N ASP A 253 10.90 -1.98 -18.36
CA ASP A 253 11.76 -1.90 -17.18
C ASP A 253 12.68 -0.66 -17.20
N VAL A 254 12.64 0.15 -16.14
CA VAL A 254 13.45 1.37 -15.98
C VAL A 254 14.61 1.13 -15.01
N LEU A 255 14.30 0.65 -13.81
CA LEU A 255 15.28 0.36 -12.77
C LEU A 255 14.73 -0.64 -11.76
N THR A 256 15.61 -1.14 -10.90
CA THR A 256 15.22 -1.91 -9.70
C THR A 256 15.81 -1.26 -8.45
N VAL A 257 15.10 -1.38 -7.30
CA VAL A 257 15.67 -1.07 -5.98
C VAL A 257 15.84 -2.38 -5.22
N ASP A 258 17.06 -2.66 -4.76
CA ASP A 258 17.41 -3.89 -4.05
C ASP A 258 17.42 -3.67 -2.53
N CYS A 259 16.50 -4.36 -1.84
CA CYS A 259 16.40 -4.46 -0.39
C CYS A 259 16.75 -5.89 0.11
N SER A 260 17.15 -6.81 -0.78
CA SER A 260 17.27 -8.24 -0.46
C SER A 260 18.31 -8.56 0.63
N HIS A 261 19.25 -7.65 0.83
CA HIS A 261 20.26 -7.74 1.91
C HIS A 261 19.73 -7.24 3.27
N ILE A 262 18.55 -6.57 3.30
CA ILE A 262 17.84 -6.13 4.52
C ILE A 262 16.78 -7.18 4.86
N GLY A 263 15.94 -7.53 3.89
CA GLY A 263 14.87 -8.51 4.03
C GLY A 263 14.23 -8.84 2.69
N ARG A 264 13.39 -9.85 2.66
CA ARG A 264 12.74 -10.32 1.43
C ARG A 264 11.32 -9.84 1.25
N THR A 265 10.64 -9.46 2.34
CA THR A 265 9.23 -9.09 2.31
C THR A 265 9.09 -7.56 2.20
N THR A 266 9.39 -7.02 1.01
CA THR A 266 9.08 -5.64 0.66
C THR A 266 7.60 -5.53 0.34
N THR A 267 6.81 -4.91 1.22
CA THR A 267 5.35 -4.90 1.13
C THR A 267 4.83 -3.64 0.45
N ASN A 268 5.24 -2.46 0.90
CA ASN A 268 4.70 -1.22 0.37
C ASN A 268 5.78 -0.13 0.35
N LEU A 269 5.48 1.02 -0.26
CA LEU A 269 6.45 2.09 -0.45
C LEU A 269 5.78 3.46 -0.58
N ALA A 270 6.50 4.50 -0.18
CA ALA A 270 6.08 5.88 -0.38
C ALA A 270 7.29 6.77 -0.68
N PHE A 271 7.10 7.74 -1.57
CA PHE A 271 8.08 8.82 -1.75
C PHE A 271 7.97 9.83 -0.61
N GLY A 272 9.13 10.36 -0.18
CA GLY A 272 9.25 11.34 0.89
C GLY A 272 10.62 11.99 0.91
N GLY A 273 11.02 12.46 2.10
CA GLY A 273 12.23 13.26 2.27
C GLY A 273 12.02 14.72 1.87
N ALA A 274 13.01 15.58 2.14
CA ALA A 274 12.90 17.02 1.98
C ALA A 274 12.56 17.49 0.54
N ASN A 275 12.98 16.71 -0.47
CA ASN A 275 12.73 17.01 -1.88
C ASN A 275 11.76 16.01 -2.52
N ASN A 276 11.11 15.16 -1.74
CA ASN A 276 10.26 14.06 -2.22
C ASN A 276 10.99 13.09 -3.17
N ASP A 277 12.31 12.96 -3.05
CA ASP A 277 13.18 12.18 -3.93
C ASP A 277 13.85 10.99 -3.21
N GLU A 278 13.31 10.59 -2.09
CA GLU A 278 13.67 9.39 -1.36
C GLU A 278 12.49 8.43 -1.35
N LEU A 279 12.74 7.16 -1.68
CA LEU A 279 11.75 6.10 -1.64
C LEU A 279 11.89 5.36 -0.31
N PHE A 280 10.85 5.39 0.53
CA PHE A 280 10.78 4.67 1.80
C PHE A 280 9.98 3.39 1.61
N ILE A 281 10.49 2.28 2.13
CA ILE A 281 10.00 0.93 1.82
C ILE A 281 9.81 0.16 3.12
N THR A 282 8.63 -0.40 3.34
CA THR A 282 8.40 -1.34 4.45
C THR A 282 9.00 -2.70 4.10
N VAL A 283 9.96 -3.15 4.94
CA VAL A 283 10.59 -4.47 4.84
C VAL A 283 10.11 -5.29 6.05
N SER A 284 8.96 -5.95 5.86
CA SER A 284 8.12 -6.43 6.96
C SER A 284 8.71 -7.62 7.71
N ASP A 285 9.46 -8.50 7.05
CA ASP A 285 10.15 -9.62 7.70
C ASP A 285 11.36 -9.19 8.55
N ALA A 286 11.85 -7.97 8.34
CA ALA A 286 12.94 -7.39 9.12
C ALA A 286 12.47 -6.36 10.16
N GLY A 287 11.19 -5.96 10.15
CA GLY A 287 10.69 -4.89 11.01
C GLY A 287 11.36 -3.53 10.74
N VAL A 288 11.64 -3.22 9.47
CA VAL A 288 12.49 -2.10 9.05
C VAL A 288 11.77 -1.22 8.04
N ILE A 289 11.99 0.09 8.13
CA ILE A 289 11.81 1.02 7.01
C ILE A 289 13.16 1.18 6.33
N ALA A 290 13.26 0.74 5.07
CA ALA A 290 14.40 1.02 4.21
C ALA A 290 14.17 2.30 3.42
N ARG A 291 15.25 2.91 2.90
CA ARG A 291 15.16 4.04 1.98
C ARG A 291 16.16 3.92 0.83
N ALA A 292 15.84 4.58 -0.28
CA ALA A 292 16.73 4.72 -1.43
C ALA A 292 16.61 6.12 -2.03
N LYS A 293 17.72 6.75 -2.39
CA LYS A 293 17.71 8.01 -3.15
C LYS A 293 17.34 7.72 -4.61
N MET A 294 16.33 8.44 -5.10
CA MET A 294 15.78 8.23 -6.41
C MET A 294 16.20 9.32 -7.40
N PRO A 295 16.40 8.99 -8.69
CA PRO A 295 16.79 9.96 -9.71
C PRO A 295 15.66 10.94 -10.08
N VAL A 296 14.41 10.58 -9.81
CA VAL A 296 13.21 11.38 -10.07
C VAL A 296 12.42 11.47 -8.78
N PRO A 297 11.95 12.68 -8.38
CA PRO A 297 11.09 12.81 -7.19
C PRO A 297 9.75 12.10 -7.38
N GLY A 298 9.11 11.72 -6.30
CA GLY A 298 7.80 11.11 -6.31
C GLY A 298 6.68 12.07 -6.75
N ARG A 299 5.58 11.50 -7.23
CA ARG A 299 4.31 12.21 -7.37
C ARG A 299 3.89 12.74 -5.98
N LEU A 300 3.41 13.97 -5.93
CA LEU A 300 2.84 14.52 -4.68
C LEU A 300 1.59 13.70 -4.27
N MET A 301 1.57 13.30 -3.01
CA MET A 301 0.43 12.60 -2.44
C MET A 301 -0.72 13.57 -2.14
N TYR A 302 -1.95 13.05 -2.07
CA TYR A 302 -3.15 13.86 -1.79
C TYR A 302 -3.04 14.65 -0.48
N SER A 303 -2.36 14.12 0.53
CA SER A 303 -2.04 14.83 1.78
C SER A 303 -1.30 16.16 1.60
N HIS A 304 -0.62 16.36 0.47
CA HIS A 304 0.19 17.54 0.16
C HIS A 304 -0.48 18.50 -0.84
N THR A 305 -1.70 18.19 -1.32
CA THR A 305 -2.41 18.99 -2.33
C THR A 305 -3.39 20.03 -1.75
N GLY A 306 -3.47 20.18 -0.44
CA GLY A 306 -4.35 21.12 0.26
C GLY A 306 -3.64 22.30 0.88
#